data_ddd08864a9a3ba371bab1aa1ac2c2492
#
_entry.id   ddd08864a9a3ba371bab1aa1ac2c2492
#
_cell.length_a   1.000
_cell.length_b   1.000
_cell.length_c   1.000
_cell.angle_alpha   90.00
_cell.angle_beta   90.00
_cell.angle_gamma   90.00
#
_symmetry.space_group_name_H-M   'P 1'
#
loop_
_entity.id
_entity.type
_entity.pdbx_description
1 polymer ?
#
loop_
_entity_poly.entity_id
_entity_poly.type
_entity_poly.pdbx_seq_one_letter_code
_entity_poly.pdbx_strand_id
1 'polypeptide(L)'
;MVDQTICTKHGIKIFLLNNDSLKISKNAVIDDANNASNGINIVGVNAKNSPFPEFFAVILTIFSNIGDGYAVQIELPLTYLHNGNLAVRTKDNGTWYDWNILS
;
A
#
# COMPACT_ATOMS: atom_id res chain seq x y z
N MET A 1 8.88 -4.95 -28.86
CA MET A 1 8.38 -4.90 -28.02
C MET A 1 8.10 -4.93 -27.47
N VAL A 2 8.52 -4.79 -27.66
CA VAL A 2 8.07 -4.66 -26.77
C VAL A 2 7.82 -4.62 -26.31
N ASP A 3 8.03 -4.50 -26.57
CA ASP A 3 7.61 -4.30 -25.77
C ASP A 3 7.50 -4.42 -25.13
N GLN A 4 7.66 -4.37 -25.25
CA GLN A 4 7.44 -4.34 -24.35
C GLN A 4 7.73 -4.59 -23.79
N THR A 5 8.35 -4.65 -24.05
CA THR A 5 8.61 -4.88 -23.17
C THR A 5 9.30 -4.85 -22.92
N ILE A 6 10.05 -4.78 -23.09
CA ILE A 6 10.50 -4.76 -22.52
C ILE A 6 11.06 -5.13 -22.35
N CYS A 7 11.82 -5.20 -22.69
CA CYS A 7 12.04 -5.56 -22.22
C CYS A 7 12.30 -5.84 -22.33
N THR A 8 12.72 -5.86 -22.83
CA THR A 8 12.60 -6.12 -22.73
C THR A 8 12.91 -6.16 -22.68
N LYS A 9 13.41 -6.13 -23.13
CA LYS A 9 13.44 -6.17 -22.82
C LYS A 9 13.06 -6.23 -22.34
N HIS A 10 13.44 -6.10 -22.41
CA HIS A 10 12.81 -6.13 -21.76
C HIS A 10 12.15 -6.32 -20.94
N GLY A 11 12.18 -6.57 -20.84
CA GLY A 11 11.06 -7.26 -20.27
C GLY A 11 10.67 -6.76 -18.88
N ILE A 12 11.60 -6.55 -18.03
CA ILE A 12 11.37 -6.05 -16.68
C ILE A 12 10.71 -4.70 -16.68
N LYS A 13 11.12 -3.85 -17.54
CA LYS A 13 10.52 -2.53 -17.60
C LYS A 13 9.05 -2.58 -17.96
N ILE A 14 8.68 -3.49 -18.79
CA ILE A 14 7.30 -3.60 -19.22
C ILE A 14 6.43 -4.07 -18.07
N PHE A 15 6.92 -5.00 -17.35
CA PHE A 15 6.26 -5.49 -16.18
C PHE A 15 5.95 -4.38 -15.18
N LEU A 16 6.90 -3.51 -14.92
CA LEU A 16 6.66 -2.41 -14.00
C LEU A 16 5.72 -1.36 -14.55
N LEU A 17 5.81 -1.07 -15.82
CA LEU A 17 5.00 -0.04 -16.43
C LEU A 17 3.56 -0.45 -16.58
N ASN A 18 3.33 -1.71 -16.73
CA ASN A 18 2.00 -2.23 -16.95
C ASN A 18 1.38 -2.75 -15.67
N ASN A 19 1.88 -2.36 -14.57
CA ASN A 19 1.50 -2.95 -13.32
C ASN A 19 0.40 -2.14 -12.66
N ASP A 20 -0.82 -2.61 -12.78
CA ASP A 20 -1.96 -1.96 -12.15
C ASP A 20 -1.95 -2.07 -10.63
N SER A 21 -1.22 -3.03 -10.09
CA SER A 21 -1.24 -3.26 -8.65
C SER A 21 -0.39 -2.27 -7.88
N LEU A 22 0.49 -1.52 -8.56
CA LEU A 22 1.38 -0.59 -7.86
C LEU A 22 1.17 0.86 -8.28
N LYS A 23 0.11 1.16 -8.97
CA LYS A 23 -0.13 2.55 -9.33
C LYS A 23 -0.76 3.31 -8.17
N ILE A 24 -0.53 4.62 -8.14
CA ILE A 24 -1.13 5.49 -7.16
C ILE A 24 -2.57 5.76 -7.57
N SER A 25 -3.48 5.59 -6.64
CA SER A 25 -4.88 5.84 -6.90
C SER A 25 -5.13 7.33 -7.14
N LYS A 26 -5.99 7.65 -8.09
CA LYS A 26 -6.34 9.04 -8.38
C LYS A 26 -7.11 9.68 -7.24
N ASN A 27 -7.95 8.94 -6.59
CA ASN A 27 -8.67 9.43 -5.42
C ASN A 27 -7.91 8.96 -4.21
N ALA A 28 -6.70 9.48 -4.09
CA ALA A 28 -5.68 8.87 -3.28
C ALA A 28 -5.94 8.97 -1.78
N VAL A 29 -6.64 10.01 -1.33
CA VAL A 29 -6.80 10.22 0.11
C VAL A 29 -7.97 9.40 0.61
N ILE A 30 -7.69 8.48 1.52
CA ILE A 30 -8.71 7.64 2.15
C ILE A 30 -8.76 7.95 3.63
N ASP A 31 -9.91 7.71 4.25
CA ASP A 31 -10.14 8.00 5.66
C ASP A 31 -10.26 6.74 6.51
N ASP A 32 -9.93 5.61 5.94
CA ASP A 32 -9.93 4.33 6.64
C ASP A 32 -8.94 3.40 5.95
N ALA A 33 -7.94 2.96 6.69
CA ALA A 33 -6.93 2.07 6.13
C ALA A 33 -7.52 0.74 5.64
N ASN A 34 -8.66 0.34 6.19
CA ASN A 34 -9.34 -0.87 5.73
C ASN A 34 -9.93 -0.73 4.33
N ASN A 35 -10.11 0.50 3.86
CA ASN A 35 -10.68 0.77 2.54
C ASN A 35 -9.63 0.98 1.46
N ALA A 36 -8.38 0.77 1.77
CA ALA A 36 -7.32 0.92 0.78
C ALA A 36 -7.49 -0.09 -0.34
N SER A 37 -7.31 0.38 -1.55
CA SER A 37 -7.31 -0.49 -2.72
C SER A 37 -5.93 -1.10 -2.92
N ASN A 38 -5.86 -2.10 -3.78
CA ASN A 38 -4.59 -2.71 -4.13
C ASN A 38 -3.68 -1.65 -4.76
N GLY A 39 -2.46 -1.53 -4.26
CA GLY A 39 -1.53 -0.52 -4.70
C GLY A 39 -1.29 0.54 -3.63
N ILE A 40 -1.11 1.78 -4.04
CA ILE A 40 -0.71 2.88 -3.17
C ILE A 40 -1.85 3.86 -3.01
N ASN A 41 -2.15 4.20 -1.76
CA ASN A 41 -3.08 5.27 -1.41
C ASN A 41 -2.41 6.24 -0.44
N ILE A 42 -3.03 7.41 -0.29
CA ILE A 42 -2.68 8.34 0.77
C ILE A 42 -3.74 8.21 1.86
N VAL A 43 -3.29 8.06 3.08
CA VAL A 43 -4.16 7.98 4.25
C VAL A 43 -4.27 9.36 4.85
N GLY A 44 -5.49 9.82 5.09
CA GLY A 44 -5.72 11.14 5.63
C GLY A 44 -5.46 11.24 7.12
N VAL A 45 -5.42 12.47 7.59
CA VAL A 45 -5.33 12.74 9.03
C VAL A 45 -6.62 12.26 9.69
N ASN A 46 -6.48 11.65 10.85
CA ASN A 46 -7.58 11.07 11.62
C ASN A 46 -8.25 9.88 10.91
N ALA A 47 -7.53 9.23 10.02
CA ALA A 47 -8.07 8.06 9.37
C ALA A 47 -8.27 6.92 10.35
N LYS A 48 -9.36 6.19 10.15
CA LYS A 48 -9.63 5.00 10.96
C LYS A 48 -8.64 3.90 10.63
N ASN A 49 -8.33 3.12 11.63
CA ASN A 49 -7.47 1.94 11.49
C ASN A 49 -6.07 2.25 10.97
N SER A 50 -5.63 3.49 11.11
CA SER A 50 -4.28 3.90 10.78
C SER A 50 -3.39 3.84 12.01
N PRO A 51 -2.14 3.36 11.89
CA PRO A 51 -1.21 3.37 13.01
C PRO A 51 -0.63 4.74 13.28
N PHE A 52 -0.81 5.70 12.35
CA PHE A 52 -0.32 7.07 12.50
C PHE A 52 -1.46 8.05 12.25
N PRO A 53 -2.49 8.05 13.11
CA PRO A 53 -3.72 8.79 12.79
C PRO A 53 -3.56 10.31 12.82
N GLU A 54 -2.48 10.82 13.38
CA GLU A 54 -2.27 12.26 13.48
C GLU A 54 -1.66 12.87 12.23
N PHE A 55 -1.26 12.04 11.28
CA PHE A 55 -0.50 12.50 10.12
C PHE A 55 -1.07 11.89 8.84
N PHE A 56 -0.83 12.57 7.73
CA PHE A 56 -0.96 11.91 6.44
C PHE A 56 0.08 10.81 6.33
N ALA A 57 -0.25 9.75 5.60
CA ALA A 57 0.66 8.64 5.41
C ALA A 57 0.47 8.05 4.03
N VAL A 58 1.50 7.37 3.54
CA VAL A 58 1.41 6.55 2.35
C VAL A 58 1.16 5.12 2.79
N ILE A 59 0.17 4.46 2.19
CA ILE A 59 -0.12 3.07 2.48
C ILE A 59 -0.02 2.25 1.21
N LEU A 60 0.72 1.17 1.30
CA LEU A 60 0.83 0.17 0.24
C LEU A 60 0.03 -1.04 0.68
N THR A 61 -0.92 -1.45 -0.14
CA THR A 61 -1.75 -2.61 0.13
C THR A 61 -1.58 -3.61 -0.99
N ILE A 62 -1.31 -4.84 -0.63
CA ILE A 62 -1.16 -5.93 -1.59
C ILE A 62 -2.11 -7.04 -1.18
N PHE A 63 -3.14 -7.26 -2.00
CA PHE A 63 -4.04 -8.38 -1.81
C PHE A 63 -3.47 -9.62 -2.50
N SER A 64 -3.60 -10.73 -1.82
CA SER A 64 -3.19 -12.00 -2.38
C SER A 64 -4.17 -12.43 -3.47
N ASN A 65 -3.67 -13.12 -4.48
CA ASN A 65 -4.53 -13.67 -5.51
C ASN A 65 -5.26 -14.95 -5.08
N ILE A 66 -5.05 -15.39 -3.85
CA ILE A 66 -5.83 -16.52 -3.32
C ILE A 66 -7.12 -16.05 -2.67
N GLY A 67 -7.40 -14.75 -2.72
CA GLY A 67 -8.64 -14.18 -2.22
C GLY A 67 -8.40 -12.87 -1.50
N ASP A 68 -9.45 -12.05 -1.41
CA ASP A 68 -9.36 -10.76 -0.75
C ASP A 68 -9.36 -10.86 0.77
N GLY A 69 -9.47 -12.07 1.29
CA GLY A 69 -9.30 -12.33 2.72
C GLY A 69 -7.85 -12.32 3.18
N TYR A 70 -6.89 -12.18 2.27
CA TYR A 70 -5.47 -12.25 2.57
C TYR A 70 -4.75 -11.07 1.94
N ALA A 71 -4.11 -10.27 2.76
CA ALA A 71 -3.44 -9.06 2.29
C ALA A 71 -2.35 -8.66 3.27
N VAL A 72 -1.47 -7.79 2.80
CA VAL A 72 -0.51 -7.11 3.68
C VAL A 72 -0.62 -5.62 3.43
N GLN A 73 -0.34 -4.84 4.46
CA GLN A 73 -0.25 -3.39 4.34
C GLN A 73 1.02 -2.89 4.99
N ILE A 74 1.61 -1.89 4.35
CA ILE A 74 2.75 -1.15 4.90
C ILE A 74 2.36 0.32 4.87
N GLU A 75 2.47 0.99 6.01
CA GLU A 75 2.13 2.41 6.10
C GLU A 75 3.35 3.20 6.55
N LEU A 76 3.60 4.32 5.86
CA LEU A 76 4.75 5.19 6.11
C LEU A 76 4.22 6.59 6.39
N PRO A 77 4.46 7.13 7.59
CA PRO A 77 3.95 8.46 7.92
C PRO A 77 4.71 9.55 7.19
N LEU A 78 3.96 10.57 6.77
CA LEU A 78 4.54 11.72 6.05
C LEU A 78 4.85 12.82 7.05
N THR A 79 5.80 12.55 7.94
CA THR A 79 6.23 13.52 8.92
C THR A 79 7.65 13.24 9.35
N TYR A 80 8.41 14.30 9.59
CA TYR A 80 9.77 14.14 10.10
C TYR A 80 9.79 13.64 11.53
N LEU A 81 8.69 13.76 12.26
CA LEU A 81 8.59 13.28 13.63
C LEU A 81 8.67 11.76 13.71
N HIS A 82 8.36 11.07 12.62
CA HIS A 82 8.45 9.63 12.53
C HIS A 82 9.38 9.21 11.39
N ASN A 83 10.41 9.99 11.16
CA ASN A 83 11.34 9.74 10.08
C ASN A 83 11.96 8.35 10.22
N GLY A 84 11.81 7.54 9.19
CA GLY A 84 12.31 6.18 9.19
C GLY A 84 11.40 5.14 9.83
N ASN A 85 10.29 5.55 10.42
CA ASN A 85 9.34 4.61 10.99
C ASN A 85 8.41 4.08 9.90
N LEU A 86 7.94 2.86 10.13
CA LEU A 86 6.89 2.30 9.29
C LEU A 86 6.08 1.32 10.14
N ALA A 87 4.91 0.96 9.63
CA ALA A 87 4.07 -0.02 10.29
C ALA A 87 3.63 -1.06 9.26
N VAL A 88 3.47 -2.29 9.70
CA VAL A 88 3.01 -3.38 8.85
C VAL A 88 1.90 -4.12 9.54
N ARG A 89 0.98 -4.66 8.77
CA ARG A 89 -0.03 -5.59 9.28
C ARG A 89 -0.44 -6.57 8.20
N THR A 90 -1.09 -7.63 8.63
CA THR A 90 -1.52 -8.72 7.78
C THR A 90 -3.01 -8.94 7.94
N LYS A 91 -3.68 -9.23 6.85
CA LYS A 91 -5.05 -9.74 6.85
C LYS A 91 -4.98 -11.23 6.60
N ASP A 92 -5.57 -11.99 7.49
CA ASP A 92 -5.56 -13.45 7.41
C ASP A 92 -6.98 -13.94 7.54
N ASN A 93 -7.45 -14.62 6.52
CA ASN A 93 -8.79 -15.19 6.48
C ASN A 93 -9.88 -14.17 6.83
N GLY A 94 -9.76 -12.98 6.26
CA GLY A 94 -10.75 -11.92 6.41
C GLY A 94 -10.58 -11.01 7.60
N THR A 95 -9.59 -11.25 8.45
CA THR A 95 -9.37 -10.45 9.65
C THR A 95 -8.06 -9.69 9.56
N TRP A 96 -8.12 -8.36 9.75
CA TRP A 96 -6.93 -7.55 9.92
C TRP A 96 -6.41 -7.70 11.34
N TYR A 97 -5.12 -7.97 11.45
CA TYR A 97 -4.45 -8.04 12.74
C TYR A 97 -3.83 -6.69 13.08
N ASP A 98 -3.40 -6.53 14.32
CA ASP A 98 -2.90 -5.25 14.80
C ASP A 98 -1.66 -4.81 14.05
N TRP A 99 -1.53 -3.50 13.90
CA TRP A 99 -0.34 -2.91 13.31
C TRP A 99 0.89 -3.19 14.18
N ASN A 100 1.97 -3.51 13.52
CA ASN A 100 3.29 -3.63 14.14
C ASN A 100 4.13 -2.46 13.66
N ILE A 101 4.48 -1.58 14.58
CA ILE A 101 5.24 -0.38 14.25
C ILE A 101 6.71 -0.71 14.39
N LEU A 102 7.46 -0.48 13.32
CA LEU A 102 8.90 -0.68 13.25
C LEU A 102 9.58 0.67 13.27
N SER A 103 10.59 0.82 14.08
CA SER A 103 11.32 2.08 14.20
C SER A 103 12.82 1.90 14.09
#